data_870c2a95b68daeb784877b8438ac1fa0
#
_entry.id   870c2a95b68daeb784877b8438ac1fa0
#
_cell.length_a   1.000
_cell.length_b   1.000
_cell.length_c   1.000
_cell.angle_alpha   90.00
_cell.angle_beta   90.00
_cell.angle_gamma   90.00
#
_symmetry.space_group_name_H-M   'P 1'
#
loop_
_entity.id
_entity.type
_entity.pdbx_description
1 polymer ?
#
loop_
_entity_poly.entity_id
_entity_poly.type
_entity_poly.pdbx_seq_one_letter_code
_entity_poly.pdbx_strand_id
1 'polypeptide(L)'
;MKKIYILLMAIFITIFTGCRYSGNIETIKNKDTLERENSRLIELIDNKTNEVLGDYKNNVAIYFKNLNTDEEYTLNPDKYYIAASTNKVPLSMLILDEVIAGNKSLDDLIHFSEEDKEEGSGVLSSLDEVPDITINEAIYLSIVNSDNIAKNMLSRVAETNITDYMKEITEDNNIPEGNYTTARQIGILLNNLYENPDNNPYYNTLIEYMTKTTYHDRLDKYLDYNKVAHKIGNYYRYYHDIGIIYGEDPYILVILTKDIGELSTNPYEDGGEDERYLLDWGEEACELIARLSREIYTIVEESKR
;
A
#
# COMPACT_ATOMS: atom_id res chain seq x y z
N MET A 1 -32.57 -1.26 -67.26
CA MET A 1 -32.23 -2.00 -66.06
C MET A 1 -30.97 -1.56 -65.31
N LYS A 2 -30.03 -0.82 -65.88
CA LYS A 2 -28.79 -0.40 -65.21
C LYS A 2 -28.93 0.84 -64.28
N LYS A 3 -30.01 1.62 -64.35
CA LYS A 3 -30.18 2.86 -63.56
C LYS A 3 -30.85 2.62 -62.17
N ILE A 4 -31.51 1.49 -61.95
CA ILE A 4 -32.20 1.20 -60.68
C ILE A 4 -31.22 0.65 -59.64
N TYR A 5 -30.15 -0.05 -60.05
CA TYR A 5 -29.15 -0.59 -59.15
C TYR A 5 -28.27 0.44 -58.44
N ILE A 6 -28.07 1.63 -59.09
CA ILE A 6 -27.24 2.72 -58.53
C ILE A 6 -27.97 3.46 -57.40
N LEU A 7 -29.29 3.56 -57.48
CA LEU A 7 -30.08 4.24 -56.45
C LEU A 7 -30.23 3.44 -55.14
N LEU A 8 -30.27 2.10 -55.25
CA LEU A 8 -30.34 1.21 -54.08
C LEU A 8 -29.02 1.10 -53.31
N MET A 9 -27.87 1.31 -54.02
CA MET A 9 -26.56 1.30 -53.39
C MET A 9 -26.27 2.57 -52.57
N ALA A 10 -26.82 3.73 -53.00
CA ALA A 10 -26.65 5.01 -52.30
C ALA A 10 -27.45 5.07 -50.96
N ILE A 11 -28.61 4.39 -50.89
CA ILE A 11 -29.43 4.33 -49.69
C ILE A 11 -28.82 3.40 -48.63
N PHE A 12 -28.10 2.34 -49.02
CA PHE A 12 -27.46 1.43 -48.09
C PHE A 12 -26.21 2.01 -47.41
N ILE A 13 -25.50 2.94 -48.11
CA ILE A 13 -24.28 3.57 -47.55
C ILE A 13 -24.63 4.64 -46.50
N THR A 14 -25.78 5.33 -46.64
CA THR A 14 -26.19 6.35 -45.64
C THR A 14 -26.73 5.78 -44.34
N ILE A 15 -27.23 4.54 -44.33
CA ILE A 15 -27.70 3.90 -43.09
C ILE A 15 -26.52 3.37 -42.25
N PHE A 16 -25.43 2.92 -42.90
CA PHE A 16 -24.26 2.40 -42.15
C PHE A 16 -23.37 3.49 -41.56
N THR A 17 -23.37 4.74 -42.11
CA THR A 17 -22.61 5.84 -41.54
C THR A 17 -23.31 6.48 -40.32
N GLY A 18 -24.65 6.43 -40.23
CA GLY A 18 -25.40 6.96 -39.09
C GLY A 18 -25.18 6.18 -37.80
N CYS A 19 -25.11 4.85 -37.87
CA CYS A 19 -24.90 4.00 -36.68
C CYS A 19 -23.45 4.11 -36.12
N ARG A 20 -22.44 4.35 -36.96
CA ARG A 20 -21.05 4.55 -36.49
C ARG A 20 -20.84 5.89 -35.82
N TYR A 21 -21.59 6.93 -36.25
CA TYR A 21 -21.46 8.29 -35.71
C TYR A 21 -22.15 8.43 -34.34
N SER A 22 -23.28 7.73 -34.13
CA SER A 22 -23.96 7.70 -32.83
C SER A 22 -23.15 6.98 -31.74
N GLY A 23 -22.54 5.82 -32.03
CA GLY A 23 -21.70 5.10 -31.10
C GLY A 23 -20.44 5.86 -30.66
N ASN A 24 -19.80 6.58 -31.60
CA ASN A 24 -18.62 7.40 -31.29
C ASN A 24 -18.94 8.62 -30.41
N ILE A 25 -20.11 9.24 -30.57
CA ILE A 25 -20.50 10.42 -29.78
C ILE A 25 -20.84 9.99 -28.35
N GLU A 26 -21.49 8.87 -28.15
CA GLU A 26 -21.85 8.34 -26.82
C GLU A 26 -20.60 7.88 -26.06
N THR A 27 -19.68 7.22 -26.73
CA THR A 27 -18.38 6.80 -26.16
C THR A 27 -17.51 8.02 -25.79
N ILE A 28 -17.47 9.06 -26.62
CA ILE A 28 -16.73 10.30 -26.36
C ILE A 28 -17.35 11.04 -25.17
N LYS A 29 -18.69 11.18 -25.12
CA LYS A 29 -19.37 11.84 -23.99
C LYS A 29 -19.16 11.10 -22.68
N ASN A 30 -19.20 9.78 -22.68
CA ASN A 30 -18.92 8.98 -21.50
C ASN A 30 -17.46 9.14 -21.04
N LYS A 31 -16.52 9.18 -21.96
CA LYS A 31 -15.11 9.42 -21.65
C LYS A 31 -14.88 10.82 -21.05
N ASP A 32 -15.43 11.87 -21.67
CA ASP A 32 -15.31 13.24 -21.18
C ASP A 32 -15.97 13.42 -19.80
N THR A 33 -17.05 12.70 -19.51
CA THR A 33 -17.72 12.72 -18.21
C THR A 33 -16.86 12.03 -17.16
N LEU A 34 -16.33 10.86 -17.49
CA LEU A 34 -15.45 10.09 -16.60
C LEU A 34 -14.17 10.89 -16.28
N GLU A 35 -13.53 11.50 -17.29
CA GLU A 35 -12.34 12.33 -17.07
C GLU A 35 -12.62 13.56 -16.17
N ARG A 36 -13.83 14.14 -16.22
CA ARG A 36 -14.22 15.23 -15.33
C ARG A 36 -14.50 14.77 -13.90
N GLU A 37 -15.18 13.66 -13.75
CA GLU A 37 -15.45 13.05 -12.42
C GLU A 37 -14.13 12.65 -11.75
N ASN A 38 -13.24 12.06 -12.49
CA ASN A 38 -11.91 11.68 -12.09
C ASN A 38 -11.10 12.91 -11.62
N SER A 39 -10.99 13.93 -12.45
CA SER A 39 -10.32 15.19 -12.10
C SER A 39 -10.90 15.82 -10.80
N ARG A 40 -12.21 15.65 -10.57
CA ARG A 40 -12.87 16.16 -9.37
C ARG A 40 -12.50 15.37 -8.11
N LEU A 41 -12.41 14.03 -8.20
CA LEU A 41 -12.01 13.19 -7.07
C LEU A 41 -10.63 13.59 -6.55
N ILE A 42 -9.66 13.70 -7.46
CA ILE A 42 -8.28 14.06 -7.12
C ILE A 42 -8.20 15.47 -6.55
N GLU A 43 -8.94 16.44 -7.10
CA GLU A 43 -9.01 17.80 -6.57
C GLU A 43 -9.58 17.84 -5.13
N LEU A 44 -10.63 17.06 -4.85
CA LEU A 44 -11.21 16.97 -3.51
C LEU A 44 -10.24 16.34 -2.51
N ILE A 45 -9.54 15.28 -2.90
CA ILE A 45 -8.50 14.64 -2.08
C ILE A 45 -7.37 15.63 -1.79
N ASP A 46 -6.87 16.33 -2.81
CA ASP A 46 -5.80 17.32 -2.64
C ASP A 46 -6.20 18.45 -1.67
N ASN A 47 -7.39 19.05 -1.88
CA ASN A 47 -7.90 20.12 -1.03
C ASN A 47 -8.04 19.66 0.43
N LYS A 48 -8.62 18.47 0.65
CA LYS A 48 -8.82 17.94 1.99
C LYS A 48 -7.50 17.55 2.66
N THR A 49 -6.58 16.94 1.91
CA THR A 49 -5.24 16.64 2.39
C THR A 49 -4.52 17.90 2.84
N ASN A 50 -4.59 18.97 2.04
CA ASN A 50 -4.00 20.26 2.38
C ASN A 50 -4.60 20.88 3.65
N GLU A 51 -5.92 20.76 3.84
CA GLU A 51 -6.62 21.22 5.04
C GLU A 51 -6.17 20.43 6.29
N VAL A 52 -6.09 19.10 6.20
CA VAL A 52 -5.75 18.24 7.33
C VAL A 52 -4.29 18.36 7.72
N LEU A 53 -3.38 18.45 6.75
CA LEU A 53 -1.94 18.49 7.00
C LEU A 53 -1.45 19.84 7.54
N GLY A 54 -2.07 20.97 7.11
CA GLY A 54 -1.61 22.29 7.51
C GLY A 54 -0.09 22.49 7.27
N ASP A 55 0.65 22.73 8.35
CA ASP A 55 2.08 22.96 8.29
C ASP A 55 2.92 21.69 8.10
N TYR A 56 2.32 20.50 8.28
CA TYR A 56 3.02 19.21 8.18
C TYR A 56 3.22 18.69 6.74
N LYS A 57 2.85 19.44 5.71
CA LYS A 57 2.97 19.00 4.31
C LYS A 57 4.35 18.47 3.91
N ASN A 58 5.41 19.07 4.46
CA ASN A 58 6.78 18.64 4.18
C ASN A 58 7.21 17.40 4.98
N ASN A 59 6.40 17.00 5.96
CA ASN A 59 6.68 15.89 6.87
C ASN A 59 5.98 14.60 6.47
N VAL A 60 5.11 14.68 5.47
CA VAL A 60 4.24 13.58 5.03
C VAL A 60 4.48 13.27 3.55
N ALA A 61 4.50 11.99 3.21
CA ALA A 61 4.38 11.51 1.85
C ALA A 61 3.12 10.67 1.71
N ILE A 62 2.39 10.87 0.61
CA ILE A 62 1.15 10.17 0.33
C ILE A 62 1.21 9.61 -1.10
N TYR A 63 0.70 8.39 -1.24
CA TYR A 63 0.31 7.81 -2.52
C TYR A 63 -1.10 7.23 -2.36
N PHE A 64 -1.99 7.68 -3.20
CA PHE A 64 -3.36 7.16 -3.36
C PHE A 64 -3.51 6.65 -4.78
N LYS A 65 -4.15 5.49 -4.96
CA LYS A 65 -4.54 4.98 -6.27
C LYS A 65 -5.90 4.31 -6.18
N ASN A 66 -6.87 4.79 -6.96
CA ASN A 66 -8.15 4.12 -7.15
C ASN A 66 -7.93 2.89 -8.06
N LEU A 67 -8.30 1.71 -7.59
CA LEU A 67 -8.04 0.44 -8.27
C LEU A 67 -9.06 0.11 -9.38
N ASN A 68 -10.16 0.86 -9.49
CA ASN A 68 -11.13 0.72 -10.57
C ASN A 68 -10.86 1.68 -11.73
N THR A 69 -10.31 2.88 -11.45
CA THR A 69 -10.16 3.96 -12.43
C THR A 69 -8.72 4.30 -12.77
N ASP A 70 -7.75 3.74 -12.05
CA ASP A 70 -6.32 4.04 -12.12
C ASP A 70 -5.94 5.50 -11.79
N GLU A 71 -6.86 6.27 -11.18
CA GLU A 71 -6.54 7.63 -10.76
C GLU A 71 -5.59 7.63 -9.57
N GLU A 72 -4.63 8.54 -9.64
CA GLU A 72 -3.61 8.69 -8.59
C GLU A 72 -3.60 10.10 -8.01
N TYR A 73 -3.43 10.18 -6.69
CA TYR A 73 -3.03 11.40 -5.99
C TYR A 73 -1.72 11.16 -5.27
N THR A 74 -0.81 12.13 -5.34
CA THR A 74 0.49 12.02 -4.67
C THR A 74 0.90 13.31 -4.00
N LEU A 75 1.52 13.18 -2.82
CA LEU A 75 2.20 14.26 -2.11
C LEU A 75 3.60 13.77 -1.71
N ASN A 76 4.66 14.46 -2.11
CA ASN A 76 6.05 14.08 -1.83
C ASN A 76 6.37 12.60 -2.12
N PRO A 77 5.86 11.99 -3.21
CA PRO A 77 5.82 10.54 -3.38
C PRO A 77 7.20 9.89 -3.46
N ASP A 78 8.23 10.65 -3.85
CA ASP A 78 9.59 10.16 -4.07
C ASP A 78 10.56 10.54 -2.92
N LYS A 79 10.03 11.12 -1.85
CA LYS A 79 10.81 11.41 -0.65
C LYS A 79 11.07 10.12 0.14
N TYR A 80 12.33 9.87 0.48
CA TYR A 80 12.73 8.69 1.25
C TYR A 80 12.41 8.83 2.72
N TYR A 81 11.89 7.73 3.28
CA TYR A 81 11.62 7.52 4.70
C TYR A 81 12.27 6.21 5.15
N ILE A 82 12.59 6.09 6.44
CA ILE A 82 12.90 4.77 7.02
C ILE A 82 11.60 3.97 7.02
N ALA A 83 11.57 2.83 6.31
CA ALA A 83 10.34 2.07 6.10
C ALA A 83 9.77 1.47 7.40
N ALA A 84 10.61 1.28 8.41
CA ALA A 84 10.23 0.59 9.64
C ALA A 84 9.56 -0.77 9.32
N SER A 85 8.51 -1.14 10.06
CA SER A 85 7.83 -2.42 9.86
C SER A 85 6.95 -2.51 8.60
N THR A 86 6.84 -1.44 7.78
CA THR A 86 6.17 -1.56 6.47
C THR A 86 6.95 -2.45 5.51
N ASN A 87 8.26 -2.61 5.71
CA ASN A 87 9.13 -3.51 4.93
C ASN A 87 8.79 -5.00 5.08
N LYS A 88 7.95 -5.36 6.05
CA LYS A 88 7.48 -6.75 6.25
C LYS A 88 6.54 -7.21 5.13
N VAL A 89 5.86 -6.27 4.45
CA VAL A 89 5.02 -6.59 3.29
C VAL A 89 5.88 -7.03 2.09
N PRO A 90 6.85 -6.23 1.60
CA PRO A 90 7.71 -6.68 0.50
C PRO A 90 8.53 -7.95 0.86
N LEU A 91 8.96 -8.12 2.10
CA LEU A 91 9.62 -9.36 2.53
C LEU A 91 8.69 -10.57 2.40
N SER A 92 7.43 -10.43 2.82
CA SER A 92 6.45 -11.50 2.70
C SER A 92 6.14 -11.84 1.24
N MET A 93 6.02 -10.83 0.37
CA MET A 93 5.84 -11.04 -1.07
C MET A 93 7.03 -11.77 -1.69
N LEU A 94 8.25 -11.32 -1.40
CA LEU A 94 9.49 -11.99 -1.83
C LEU A 94 9.49 -13.48 -1.47
N ILE A 95 9.22 -13.83 -0.21
CA ILE A 95 9.17 -15.23 0.23
C ILE A 95 8.06 -16.01 -0.49
N LEU A 96 6.89 -15.42 -0.70
CA LEU A 96 5.78 -16.06 -1.43
C LEU A 96 6.12 -16.29 -2.91
N ASP A 97 6.90 -15.40 -3.53
CA ASP A 97 7.36 -15.58 -4.90
C ASP A 97 8.42 -16.71 -4.99
N GLU A 98 9.31 -16.82 -4.00
CA GLU A 98 10.25 -17.94 -3.87
C GLU A 98 9.52 -19.29 -3.65
N VAL A 99 8.38 -19.29 -2.95
CA VAL A 99 7.51 -20.48 -2.81
C VAL A 99 6.92 -20.88 -4.16
N ILE A 100 6.44 -19.93 -4.96
CA ILE A 100 5.90 -20.20 -6.30
C ILE A 100 6.99 -20.67 -7.27
N ALA A 101 8.19 -20.13 -7.15
CA ALA A 101 9.35 -20.59 -7.93
C ALA A 101 9.78 -22.03 -7.59
N GLY A 102 9.22 -22.63 -6.53
CA GLY A 102 9.53 -23.99 -6.08
C GLY A 102 10.80 -24.09 -5.22
N ASN A 103 11.33 -22.95 -4.80
CA ASN A 103 12.54 -22.88 -3.98
C ASN A 103 12.27 -23.15 -2.50
N LYS A 104 11.02 -22.93 -2.07
CA LYS A 104 10.55 -23.08 -0.68
C LYS A 104 9.14 -23.67 -0.63
N SER A 105 8.73 -24.11 0.56
CA SER A 105 7.34 -24.47 0.88
C SER A 105 6.86 -23.64 2.07
N LEU A 106 5.58 -23.30 2.13
CA LEU A 106 4.96 -22.67 3.28
C LEU A 106 5.11 -23.48 4.57
N ASP A 107 5.22 -24.81 4.43
CA ASP A 107 5.39 -25.76 5.54
C ASP A 107 6.85 -25.98 5.93
N ASP A 108 7.81 -25.39 5.21
CA ASP A 108 9.23 -25.48 5.58
C ASP A 108 9.46 -24.82 6.93
N LEU A 109 10.16 -25.55 7.81
CA LEU A 109 10.46 -25.11 9.16
C LEU A 109 11.69 -24.19 9.16
N ILE A 110 11.55 -23.02 9.75
CA ILE A 110 12.66 -22.12 10.02
C ILE A 110 13.10 -22.34 11.47
N HIS A 111 14.32 -22.82 11.65
CA HIS A 111 14.92 -22.96 12.98
C HIS A 111 15.31 -21.58 13.51
N PHE A 112 14.92 -21.28 14.75
CA PHE A 112 15.34 -20.05 15.43
C PHE A 112 16.87 -20.03 15.62
N SER A 113 17.46 -18.86 15.42
CA SER A 113 18.86 -18.58 15.71
C SER A 113 18.96 -17.35 16.61
N GLU A 114 19.97 -17.30 17.48
CA GLU A 114 20.20 -16.13 18.35
C GLU A 114 20.41 -14.83 17.55
N GLU A 115 20.84 -14.91 16.29
CA GLU A 115 20.94 -13.74 15.40
C GLU A 115 19.59 -13.18 14.96
N ASP A 116 18.50 -13.96 15.06
CA ASP A 116 17.14 -13.51 14.77
C ASP A 116 16.57 -12.67 15.90
N LYS A 117 17.19 -12.69 17.09
CA LYS A 117 16.69 -12.06 18.30
C LYS A 117 16.64 -10.54 18.15
N GLU A 118 15.47 -9.99 18.32
CA GLU A 118 15.23 -8.55 18.28
C GLU A 118 14.11 -8.23 19.27
N GLU A 119 14.35 -7.27 20.15
CA GLU A 119 13.33 -6.75 21.06
C GLU A 119 12.35 -5.82 20.31
N GLY A 120 11.25 -5.47 20.92
CA GLY A 120 10.27 -4.53 20.40
C GLY A 120 8.97 -5.21 20.00
N SER A 121 8.53 -5.05 18.74
CA SER A 121 7.23 -5.56 18.29
C SER A 121 7.20 -7.08 18.14
N GLY A 122 6.07 -7.67 18.51
CA GLY A 122 5.76 -9.09 18.27
C GLY A 122 5.47 -9.86 19.53
N VAL A 123 5.23 -11.15 19.35
CA VAL A 123 4.87 -12.08 20.44
C VAL A 123 6.04 -13.04 20.78
N LEU A 124 6.93 -13.30 19.82
CA LEU A 124 8.01 -14.26 20.01
C LEU A 124 9.04 -13.79 21.04
N SER A 125 9.31 -12.49 21.11
CA SER A 125 10.26 -11.91 22.08
C SER A 125 9.79 -12.04 23.54
N SER A 126 8.50 -12.31 23.79
CA SER A 126 7.94 -12.50 25.12
C SER A 126 8.00 -13.96 25.61
N LEU A 127 8.46 -14.88 24.77
CA LEU A 127 8.57 -16.29 25.11
C LEU A 127 9.92 -16.58 25.80
N ASP A 128 9.91 -17.48 26.76
CA ASP A 128 11.13 -17.95 27.42
C ASP A 128 12.07 -18.69 26.43
N GLU A 129 11.49 -19.45 25.51
CA GLU A 129 12.16 -20.12 24.41
C GLU A 129 11.40 -19.82 23.10
N VAL A 130 12.09 -19.27 22.11
CA VAL A 130 11.52 -19.03 20.79
C VAL A 130 11.49 -20.36 20.02
N PRO A 131 10.31 -20.83 19.57
CA PRO A 131 10.19 -22.09 18.84
C PRO A 131 10.68 -21.95 17.39
N ASP A 132 10.99 -23.07 16.79
CA ASP A 132 11.03 -23.19 15.33
C ASP A 132 9.61 -23.00 14.77
N ILE A 133 9.46 -22.24 13.70
CA ILE A 133 8.16 -21.94 13.08
C ILE A 133 8.20 -22.16 11.59
N THR A 134 7.06 -22.46 10.98
CA THR A 134 6.96 -22.58 9.53
C THR A 134 7.07 -21.23 8.82
N ILE A 135 7.41 -21.23 7.54
CA ILE A 135 7.40 -20.00 6.71
C ILE A 135 6.04 -19.31 6.79
N ASN A 136 4.93 -20.07 6.72
CA ASN A 136 3.60 -19.50 6.82
C ASN A 136 3.33 -18.84 8.19
N GLU A 137 3.73 -19.48 9.28
CA GLU A 137 3.60 -18.89 10.61
C GLU A 137 4.46 -17.63 10.78
N ALA A 138 5.68 -17.64 10.22
CA ALA A 138 6.57 -16.49 10.25
C ALA A 138 5.97 -15.30 9.47
N ILE A 139 5.39 -15.52 8.28
CA ILE A 139 4.67 -14.49 7.53
C ILE A 139 3.48 -13.96 8.34
N TYR A 140 2.66 -14.86 8.90
CA TYR A 140 1.51 -14.48 9.73
C TYR A 140 1.94 -13.58 10.90
N LEU A 141 2.90 -14.01 11.72
CA LEU A 141 3.39 -13.27 12.87
C LEU A 141 4.01 -11.93 12.48
N SER A 142 4.81 -11.92 11.42
CA SER A 142 5.45 -10.72 10.88
C SER A 142 4.42 -9.66 10.45
N ILE A 143 3.33 -10.07 9.82
CA ILE A 143 2.30 -9.15 9.31
C ILE A 143 1.30 -8.77 10.41
N VAL A 144 0.69 -9.75 11.07
CA VAL A 144 -0.42 -9.54 12.02
C VAL A 144 0.06 -8.89 13.32
N ASN A 145 1.14 -9.43 13.89
CA ASN A 145 1.68 -8.96 15.19
C ASN A 145 2.86 -8.01 15.01
N SER A 146 3.25 -7.72 13.75
CA SER A 146 4.48 -6.97 13.47
C SER A 146 5.72 -7.59 14.13
N ASP A 147 5.80 -8.92 14.24
CA ASP A 147 6.85 -9.61 14.96
C ASP A 147 8.23 -9.44 14.30
N ASN A 148 9.20 -8.93 15.08
CA ASN A 148 10.55 -8.65 14.59
C ASN A 148 11.38 -9.92 14.43
N ILE A 149 11.23 -10.88 15.36
CA ILE A 149 11.96 -12.16 15.29
C ILE A 149 11.48 -12.96 14.09
N ALA A 150 10.17 -13.06 13.88
CA ALA A 150 9.61 -13.72 12.70
C ALA A 150 10.10 -13.07 11.39
N LYS A 151 10.16 -11.73 11.33
CA LYS A 151 10.73 -10.99 10.20
C LYS A 151 12.20 -11.32 9.99
N ASN A 152 13.01 -11.41 11.06
CA ASN A 152 14.43 -11.74 10.96
C ASN A 152 14.63 -13.18 10.46
N MET A 153 13.85 -14.14 10.98
CA MET A 153 13.84 -15.52 10.51
C MET A 153 13.53 -15.60 9.00
N LEU A 154 12.50 -14.87 8.51
CA LEU A 154 12.18 -14.80 7.07
C LEU A 154 13.32 -14.17 6.27
N SER A 155 13.89 -13.05 6.74
CA SER A 155 14.99 -12.35 6.07
C SER A 155 16.22 -13.23 5.93
N ARG A 156 16.51 -14.08 6.93
CA ARG A 156 17.66 -14.97 6.92
C ARG A 156 17.52 -16.13 5.93
N VAL A 157 16.29 -16.58 5.67
CA VAL A 157 16.05 -17.67 4.71
C VAL A 157 15.71 -17.19 3.29
N ALA A 158 15.50 -15.89 3.08
CA ALA A 158 15.28 -15.30 1.78
C ALA A 158 16.52 -15.48 0.87
N GLU A 159 16.30 -15.74 -0.42
CA GLU A 159 17.39 -15.92 -1.39
C GLU A 159 17.98 -14.59 -1.86
N THR A 160 17.18 -13.53 -1.80
CA THR A 160 17.63 -12.15 -2.09
C THR A 160 17.21 -11.22 -0.97
N ASN A 161 17.73 -10.00 -0.97
CA ASN A 161 17.34 -8.99 0.03
C ASN A 161 16.16 -8.14 -0.45
N ILE A 162 15.47 -7.50 0.50
CA ILE A 162 14.28 -6.67 0.22
C ILE A 162 14.62 -5.52 -0.74
N THR A 163 15.81 -4.91 -0.64
CA THR A 163 16.20 -3.78 -1.49
C THR A 163 16.26 -4.19 -2.95
N ASP A 164 16.87 -5.33 -3.27
CA ASP A 164 16.95 -5.82 -4.64
C ASP A 164 15.59 -6.27 -5.16
N TYR A 165 14.77 -6.92 -4.33
CA TYR A 165 13.38 -7.23 -4.67
C TYR A 165 12.56 -5.98 -4.98
N MET A 166 12.69 -4.93 -4.17
CA MET A 166 12.01 -3.65 -4.39
C MET A 166 12.49 -2.97 -5.68
N LYS A 167 13.79 -3.03 -6.01
CA LYS A 167 14.32 -2.51 -7.29
C LYS A 167 13.67 -3.21 -8.48
N GLU A 168 13.48 -4.52 -8.40
CA GLU A 168 12.83 -5.32 -9.44
C GLU A 168 11.35 -4.93 -9.59
N ILE A 169 10.57 -4.97 -8.51
CA ILE A 169 9.12 -4.69 -8.53
C ILE A 169 8.83 -3.25 -8.96
N THR A 170 9.64 -2.28 -8.53
CA THR A 170 9.39 -0.86 -8.79
C THR A 170 10.13 -0.31 -10.01
N GLU A 171 10.99 -1.11 -10.64
CA GLU A 171 11.89 -0.71 -11.72
C GLU A 171 12.80 0.50 -11.34
N ASP A 172 12.99 0.74 -10.03
CA ASP A 172 13.81 1.84 -9.49
C ASP A 172 15.15 1.31 -8.99
N ASN A 173 16.20 1.49 -9.79
CA ASN A 173 17.56 1.04 -9.43
C ASN A 173 18.27 1.97 -8.42
N ASN A 174 17.65 3.07 -7.99
CA ASN A 174 18.28 4.06 -7.11
C ASN A 174 17.89 3.90 -5.64
N ILE A 175 17.22 2.80 -5.27
CA ILE A 175 16.84 2.54 -3.87
C ILE A 175 18.12 2.42 -3.02
N PRO A 176 18.28 3.25 -1.98
CA PRO A 176 19.44 3.17 -1.08
C PRO A 176 19.48 1.82 -0.34
N GLU A 177 20.68 1.35 -0.06
CA GLU A 177 20.84 0.21 0.84
C GLU A 177 20.30 0.54 2.24
N GLY A 178 19.69 -0.45 2.89
CA GLY A 178 19.10 -0.31 4.20
C GLY A 178 17.56 -0.30 4.20
N ASN A 179 16.98 0.14 5.31
CA ASN A 179 15.52 0.10 5.50
C ASN A 179 14.86 1.41 5.01
N TYR A 180 15.00 1.74 3.73
CA TYR A 180 14.42 2.94 3.13
C TYR A 180 13.33 2.61 2.12
N THR A 181 12.35 3.51 2.02
CA THR A 181 11.29 3.44 1.02
C THR A 181 10.72 4.82 0.70
N THR A 182 9.92 4.89 -0.36
CA THR A 182 9.11 6.05 -0.74
C THR A 182 7.63 5.67 -0.83
N ALA A 183 6.73 6.65 -0.76
CA ALA A 183 5.30 6.36 -0.89
C ALA A 183 4.96 5.79 -2.27
N ARG A 184 5.63 6.22 -3.33
CA ARG A 184 5.46 5.68 -4.69
C ARG A 184 5.90 4.22 -4.77
N GLN A 185 7.07 3.87 -4.22
CA GLN A 185 7.56 2.49 -4.24
C GLN A 185 6.60 1.53 -3.55
N ILE A 186 6.08 1.90 -2.38
CA ILE A 186 5.08 1.11 -1.66
C ILE A 186 3.75 1.08 -2.43
N GLY A 187 3.32 2.18 -3.05
CA GLY A 187 2.12 2.21 -3.89
C GLY A 187 2.20 1.22 -5.06
N ILE A 188 3.34 1.18 -5.77
CA ILE A 188 3.60 0.21 -6.83
C ILE A 188 3.59 -1.23 -6.29
N LEU A 189 4.25 -1.47 -5.15
CA LEU A 189 4.27 -2.78 -4.49
C LEU A 189 2.86 -3.27 -4.14
N LEU A 190 2.05 -2.44 -3.49
CA LEU A 190 0.67 -2.79 -3.13
C LEU A 190 -0.23 -2.99 -4.35
N ASN A 191 0.00 -2.23 -5.43
CA ASN A 191 -0.68 -2.44 -6.69
C ASN A 191 -0.31 -3.81 -7.31
N ASN A 192 0.97 -4.19 -7.27
CA ASN A 192 1.42 -5.51 -7.71
C ASN A 192 0.80 -6.63 -6.85
N LEU A 193 0.75 -6.46 -5.52
CA LEU A 193 0.09 -7.38 -4.61
C LEU A 193 -1.41 -7.56 -4.95
N TYR A 194 -2.12 -6.47 -5.24
CA TYR A 194 -3.56 -6.48 -5.54
C TYR A 194 -3.86 -7.05 -6.93
N GLU A 195 -3.19 -6.54 -7.98
CA GLU A 195 -3.39 -6.97 -9.36
C GLU A 195 -2.89 -8.39 -9.60
N ASN A 196 -1.88 -8.81 -8.85
CA ASN A 196 -1.32 -10.16 -8.89
C ASN A 196 -1.02 -10.66 -10.32
N PRO A 197 -0.19 -9.95 -11.09
CA PRO A 197 0.02 -10.23 -12.51
C PRO A 197 0.58 -11.63 -12.78
N ASP A 198 1.34 -12.19 -11.86
CA ASP A 198 1.96 -13.51 -11.95
C ASP A 198 1.07 -14.64 -11.39
N ASN A 199 -0.16 -14.29 -10.96
CA ASN A 199 -1.15 -15.21 -10.39
C ASN A 199 -0.61 -16.01 -9.19
N ASN A 200 0.14 -15.38 -8.30
CA ASN A 200 0.60 -16.00 -7.06
C ASN A 200 -0.60 -16.31 -6.15
N PRO A 201 -0.94 -17.58 -5.89
CA PRO A 201 -2.16 -17.95 -5.15
C PRO A 201 -2.13 -17.52 -3.68
N TYR A 202 -0.96 -17.15 -3.16
CA TYR A 202 -0.77 -16.78 -1.75
C TYR A 202 -0.90 -15.28 -1.49
N TYR A 203 -0.95 -14.43 -2.50
CA TYR A 203 -1.11 -12.99 -2.33
C TYR A 203 -2.44 -12.63 -1.65
N ASN A 204 -3.53 -13.34 -1.99
CA ASN A 204 -4.80 -13.17 -1.27
C ASN A 204 -4.70 -13.51 0.22
N THR A 205 -3.91 -14.53 0.58
CA THR A 205 -3.65 -14.87 1.98
C THR A 205 -2.85 -13.79 2.69
N LEU A 206 -1.86 -13.18 2.02
CA LEU A 206 -1.11 -12.05 2.56
C LEU A 206 -2.03 -10.85 2.81
N ILE A 207 -2.90 -10.51 1.87
CA ILE A 207 -3.91 -9.45 2.04
C ILE A 207 -4.84 -9.79 3.21
N GLU A 208 -5.29 -11.04 3.35
CA GLU A 208 -6.09 -11.48 4.49
C GLU A 208 -5.32 -11.34 5.83
N TYR A 209 -4.02 -11.61 5.87
CA TYR A 209 -3.22 -11.37 7.07
C TYR A 209 -3.11 -9.88 7.40
N MET A 210 -3.01 -9.02 6.39
CA MET A 210 -3.01 -7.57 6.57
C MET A 210 -4.34 -7.04 7.16
N THR A 211 -5.51 -7.69 6.89
CA THR A 211 -6.78 -7.33 7.55
C THR A 211 -6.88 -7.83 8.99
N LYS A 212 -6.04 -8.78 9.40
CA LYS A 212 -6.00 -9.35 10.75
C LYS A 212 -5.01 -8.67 11.67
N THR A 213 -4.42 -7.56 11.25
CA THR A 213 -3.48 -6.80 12.10
C THR A 213 -4.06 -6.54 13.48
N THR A 214 -3.20 -6.52 14.51
CA THR A 214 -3.59 -6.19 15.89
C THR A 214 -3.49 -4.68 16.18
N TYR A 215 -3.18 -3.87 15.21
CA TYR A 215 -2.97 -2.43 15.34
C TYR A 215 -4.08 -1.66 14.62
N HIS A 216 -4.88 -0.87 15.38
CA HIS A 216 -6.08 -0.19 14.88
C HIS A 216 -6.07 1.31 15.23
N ASP A 217 -4.91 1.93 15.14
CA ASP A 217 -4.70 3.31 15.59
C ASP A 217 -4.53 4.33 14.44
N ARG A 218 -4.57 3.88 13.16
CA ARG A 218 -4.27 4.70 11.98
C ARG A 218 -5.29 4.54 10.85
N LEU A 219 -4.92 3.89 9.70
CA LEU A 219 -5.76 3.84 8.50
C LEU A 219 -7.18 3.35 8.79
N ASP A 220 -7.33 2.38 9.65
CA ASP A 220 -8.61 1.76 10.00
C ASP A 220 -9.31 2.33 11.25
N LYS A 221 -8.65 3.24 11.99
CA LYS A 221 -9.15 3.77 13.27
C LYS A 221 -10.61 4.27 13.22
N TYR A 222 -10.99 4.88 12.13
CA TYR A 222 -12.31 5.47 11.94
C TYR A 222 -13.11 4.78 10.83
N LEU A 223 -12.65 3.64 10.33
CA LEU A 223 -13.29 2.84 9.30
C LEU A 223 -13.75 1.49 9.86
N ASP A 224 -14.47 0.73 9.05
CA ASP A 224 -14.68 -0.68 9.34
C ASP A 224 -13.36 -1.43 9.11
N TYR A 225 -12.70 -1.88 10.18
CA TYR A 225 -11.40 -2.54 10.12
C TYR A 225 -11.40 -3.79 9.23
N ASN A 226 -12.56 -4.46 9.03
CA ASN A 226 -12.65 -5.60 8.11
C ASN A 226 -12.48 -5.20 6.64
N LYS A 227 -12.54 -3.91 6.34
CA LYS A 227 -12.36 -3.36 4.98
C LYS A 227 -10.97 -2.78 4.75
N VAL A 228 -10.06 -2.91 5.71
CA VAL A 228 -8.73 -2.29 5.63
C VAL A 228 -7.65 -3.36 5.80
N ALA A 229 -6.99 -3.72 4.71
CA ALA A 229 -5.81 -4.55 4.73
C ALA A 229 -4.58 -3.66 4.84
N HIS A 230 -3.93 -3.60 6.01
CA HIS A 230 -2.87 -2.62 6.22
C HIS A 230 -1.70 -3.12 7.06
N LYS A 231 -0.59 -2.39 7.00
CA LYS A 231 0.60 -2.63 7.80
C LYS A 231 1.19 -1.33 8.31
N ILE A 232 1.28 -1.22 9.63
CA ILE A 232 1.92 -0.08 10.29
C ILE A 232 3.45 -0.19 10.27
N GLY A 233 4.11 0.95 10.43
CA GLY A 233 5.55 1.03 10.68
C GLY A 233 5.88 2.14 11.67
N ASN A 234 6.65 1.81 12.74
CA ASN A 234 7.15 2.76 13.73
C ASN A 234 8.66 2.61 13.85
N TYR A 235 9.34 3.74 13.81
CA TYR A 235 10.76 3.80 14.13
C TYR A 235 11.12 5.23 14.53
N TYR A 236 11.45 5.47 15.80
CA TYR A 236 11.75 6.80 16.35
C TYR A 236 10.71 7.85 15.96
N ARG A 237 11.08 8.77 15.05
CA ARG A 237 10.30 9.91 14.58
C ARG A 237 9.42 9.57 13.35
N TYR A 238 9.47 8.32 12.87
CA TYR A 238 8.75 7.83 11.71
C TYR A 238 7.55 7.00 12.13
N TYR A 239 6.38 7.38 11.68
CA TYR A 239 5.12 6.67 11.86
C TYR A 239 4.42 6.53 10.52
N HIS A 240 4.09 5.31 10.15
CA HIS A 240 3.57 5.00 8.83
C HIS A 240 2.36 4.10 8.93
N ASP A 241 1.53 4.17 7.89
CA ASP A 241 0.58 3.12 7.59
C ASP A 241 0.37 3.00 6.09
N ILE A 242 0.31 1.77 5.59
CA ILE A 242 0.21 1.43 4.18
C ILE A 242 -0.84 0.36 3.99
N GLY A 243 -1.72 0.50 3.01
CA GLY A 243 -2.77 -0.51 2.88
C GLY A 243 -3.63 -0.39 1.64
N ILE A 244 -4.55 -1.36 1.53
CA ILE A 244 -5.62 -1.44 0.56
C ILE A 244 -6.93 -1.30 1.33
N ILE A 245 -7.74 -0.30 0.96
CA ILE A 245 -9.04 -0.04 1.57
C ILE A 245 -10.13 -0.51 0.61
N TYR A 246 -11.01 -1.37 1.11
CA TYR A 246 -12.10 -1.96 0.36
C TYR A 246 -13.39 -1.19 0.58
N GLY A 247 -14.07 -0.81 -0.52
CA GLY A 247 -15.34 -0.12 -0.57
C GLY A 247 -16.03 -0.44 -1.89
N GLU A 248 -16.93 0.41 -2.34
CA GLU A 248 -17.47 0.33 -3.71
C GLU A 248 -16.36 0.59 -4.74
N ASP A 249 -15.43 1.50 -4.42
CA ASP A 249 -14.19 1.71 -5.15
C ASP A 249 -13.01 1.38 -4.23
N PRO A 250 -12.40 0.20 -4.37
CA PRO A 250 -11.20 -0.13 -3.62
C PRO A 250 -10.04 0.77 -4.05
N TYR A 251 -9.17 1.11 -3.09
CA TYR A 251 -8.02 1.96 -3.37
C TYR A 251 -6.82 1.62 -2.49
N ILE A 252 -5.64 1.93 -2.98
CA ILE A 252 -4.40 1.91 -2.23
C ILE A 252 -4.23 3.25 -1.54
N LEU A 253 -3.82 3.21 -0.28
CA LEU A 253 -3.42 4.40 0.47
C LEU A 253 -2.13 4.13 1.24
N VAL A 254 -1.12 4.91 0.94
CA VAL A 254 0.18 4.92 1.62
C VAL A 254 0.35 6.28 2.28
N ILE A 255 0.58 6.30 3.58
CA ILE A 255 0.89 7.53 4.33
C ILE A 255 2.16 7.28 5.14
N LEU A 256 3.24 7.95 4.74
CA LEU A 256 4.52 7.93 5.43
C LEU A 256 4.72 9.27 6.12
N THR A 257 5.10 9.26 7.40
CA THR A 257 5.29 10.49 8.17
C THR A 257 6.63 10.51 8.90
N LYS A 258 7.15 11.71 9.13
CA LYS A 258 8.30 11.99 9.99
C LYS A 258 8.09 13.31 10.71
N ASP A 259 8.46 13.38 11.97
CA ASP A 259 8.47 14.64 12.75
C ASP A 259 7.09 15.29 12.87
N ILE A 260 6.06 14.53 13.22
CA ILE A 260 4.72 15.05 13.47
C ILE A 260 4.54 15.30 14.98
N GLY A 261 3.93 16.43 15.34
CA GLY A 261 3.64 16.78 16.72
C GLY A 261 4.89 16.85 17.61
N GLU A 262 4.84 16.24 18.78
CA GLU A 262 5.94 16.22 19.74
C GLU A 262 7.21 15.57 19.17
N LEU A 263 7.08 14.63 18.22
CA LEU A 263 8.23 14.02 17.53
C LEU A 263 9.11 15.06 16.84
N SER A 264 8.56 16.20 16.41
CA SER A 264 9.30 17.28 15.75
C SER A 264 10.29 17.99 16.68
N THR A 265 10.03 17.94 17.98
CA THR A 265 10.86 18.59 19.04
C THR A 265 11.79 17.63 19.74
N ASN A 266 11.79 16.35 19.34
CA ASN A 266 12.64 15.34 19.93
C ASN A 266 14.12 15.67 19.74
N PRO A 267 14.91 15.80 20.85
CA PRO A 267 16.34 16.10 20.78
C PRO A 267 17.20 14.90 20.37
N TYR A 268 16.63 13.69 20.34
CA TYR A 268 17.37 12.47 20.06
C TYR A 268 17.53 12.25 18.56
N GLU A 269 18.73 11.86 18.13
CA GLU A 269 19.00 11.44 16.76
C GLU A 269 18.38 10.05 16.51
N ASP A 270 18.04 9.77 15.24
CA ASP A 270 17.57 8.44 14.81
C ASP A 270 18.63 7.39 15.19
N GLY A 271 18.25 6.39 16.01
CA GLY A 271 19.17 5.33 16.48
C GLY A 271 19.80 5.53 17.86
N GLY A 272 19.34 6.54 18.64
CA GLY A 272 19.82 6.77 20.01
C GLY A 272 19.29 5.75 21.03
N GLU A 273 19.97 5.62 22.19
CA GLU A 273 19.65 4.61 23.25
C GLU A 273 18.30 4.83 23.98
N ASP A 274 17.62 5.98 23.75
CA ASP A 274 16.41 6.37 24.47
C ASP A 274 15.11 6.14 23.70
N GLU A 275 15.06 5.15 22.82
CA GLU A 275 13.89 4.74 22.02
C GLU A 275 12.62 4.57 22.85
N ARG A 276 12.76 4.12 24.11
CA ARG A 276 11.63 3.86 25.01
C ARG A 276 10.78 5.08 25.34
N TYR A 277 11.32 6.28 25.23
CA TYR A 277 10.61 7.53 25.53
C TYR A 277 9.78 8.06 24.35
N LEU A 278 9.92 7.46 23.16
CA LEU A 278 9.25 7.92 21.95
C LEU A 278 7.95 7.17 21.63
N LEU A 279 7.68 6.06 22.33
CA LEU A 279 6.50 5.23 22.05
C LEU A 279 5.18 5.99 22.30
N ASP A 280 5.16 6.90 23.28
CA ASP A 280 3.97 7.69 23.62
C ASP A 280 3.86 9.00 22.80
N TRP A 281 4.92 9.39 22.07
CA TRP A 281 4.95 10.65 21.32
C TRP A 281 4.37 10.55 19.89
N GLY A 282 4.06 9.35 19.45
CA GLY A 282 3.52 9.09 18.12
C GLY A 282 2.02 9.30 17.97
N GLU A 283 1.28 9.63 19.05
CA GLU A 283 -0.17 9.75 19.02
C GLU A 283 -0.68 10.76 18.00
N GLU A 284 -0.04 11.92 17.88
CA GLU A 284 -0.43 12.95 16.89
C GLU A 284 -0.20 12.48 15.47
N ALA A 285 0.87 11.71 15.21
CA ALA A 285 1.14 11.13 13.88
C ALA A 285 0.11 10.06 13.53
N CYS A 286 -0.23 9.18 14.47
CA CYS A 286 -1.26 8.16 14.30
C CYS A 286 -2.63 8.81 14.02
N GLU A 287 -3.01 9.84 14.81
CA GLU A 287 -4.26 10.57 14.62
C GLU A 287 -4.30 11.32 13.28
N LEU A 288 -3.20 11.92 12.86
CA LEU A 288 -3.09 12.58 11.55
C LEU A 288 -3.36 11.60 10.41
N ILE A 289 -2.74 10.40 10.45
CA ILE A 289 -2.96 9.34 9.47
C ILE A 289 -4.43 8.88 9.49
N ALA A 290 -4.99 8.65 10.68
CA ALA A 290 -6.39 8.22 10.84
C ALA A 290 -7.39 9.24 10.28
N ARG A 291 -7.17 10.53 10.53
CA ARG A 291 -7.99 11.61 9.98
C ARG A 291 -7.90 11.68 8.47
N LEU A 292 -6.69 11.62 7.89
CA LEU A 292 -6.49 11.60 6.45
C LEU A 292 -7.23 10.41 5.81
N SER A 293 -7.07 9.21 6.38
CA SER A 293 -7.75 8.01 5.89
C SER A 293 -9.27 8.18 5.89
N ARG A 294 -9.84 8.66 6.99
CA ARG A 294 -11.29 8.89 7.09
C ARG A 294 -11.80 9.91 6.07
N GLU A 295 -11.10 11.04 5.90
CA GLU A 295 -11.51 12.08 4.96
C GLU A 295 -11.42 11.59 3.51
N ILE A 296 -10.34 10.87 3.15
CA ILE A 296 -10.20 10.28 1.82
C ILE A 296 -11.28 9.23 1.58
N TYR A 297 -11.55 8.34 2.54
CA TYR A 297 -12.62 7.35 2.46
C TYR A 297 -13.98 8.02 2.21
N THR A 298 -14.28 9.08 2.95
CA THR A 298 -15.54 9.82 2.79
C THR A 298 -15.66 10.42 1.38
N ILE A 299 -14.59 11.02 0.86
CA ILE A 299 -14.57 11.59 -0.48
C ILE A 299 -14.80 10.52 -1.56
N VAL A 300 -14.11 9.36 -1.44
CA VAL A 300 -14.26 8.25 -2.39
C VAL A 300 -15.70 7.72 -2.38
N GLU A 301 -16.27 7.47 -1.22
CA GLU A 301 -17.67 6.96 -1.10
C GLU A 301 -18.73 7.99 -1.55
N GLU A 302 -18.48 9.29 -1.38
CA GLU A 302 -19.41 10.35 -1.81
C GLU A 302 -19.30 10.69 -3.29
N SER A 303 -18.16 10.45 -3.92
CA SER A 303 -17.95 10.72 -5.35
C SER A 303 -18.87 9.89 -6.26
N LYS A 304 -19.48 8.84 -5.75
CA LYS A 304 -20.40 7.92 -6.44
C LYS A 304 -21.88 8.32 -6.32
N ARG A 305 -22.20 9.29 -5.47
CA ARG A 305 -23.58 9.75 -5.26
C ARG A 305 -23.92 10.98 -6.11
#